data_c9ab3679037fbe55e874a871deb51284
#
_entry.id   c9ab3679037fbe55e874a871deb51284
#
_cell.length_a   1.000
_cell.length_b   1.000
_cell.length_c   1.000
_cell.angle_alpha   90.00
_cell.angle_beta   90.00
_cell.angle_gamma   90.00
#
_symmetry.space_group_name_H-M   'P 1'
#
loop_
_entity.id
_entity.type
_entity.pdbx_description
1 polymer ?
#
loop_
_entity_poly.entity_id
_entity_poly.type
_entity_poly.pdbx_seq_one_letter_code
_entity_poly.pdbx_strand_id
1 'polypeptide(L)'
;QKIENNITIQSKRLAELEARKSRANELEEEIMEGIDKFLIKNKELTTLREAVIAGINESSDNINIEIKHLSHGERWIYNIRSELGKTTSYDSYFDKIYSEIFKDGVLNENKYKEWLKYLLMTNTGNIKEFLGEESITDSRFEEVWTNKYKKQSLYTLFTVVPEDRIEIKITDEAGEININEGSPGQKSAAILAFILNQGSEPIIIDQPEDDLDNSLIISLVVDTVRKLKNRRQIIIVTHNPNIPVLGDAEGIIILDRDKDSKVIFKNNKKTGCIEEKLIKKGICEIMEGGLTAFKRRERKYRFVN
;
A
#
# COMPACT_ATOMS: atom_id res chain seq x y z
N GLN A 1 16.62 26.90 -67.20
CA GLN A 1 15.20 26.90 -66.78
C GLN A 1 14.78 25.63 -66.07
N LYS A 2 15.02 24.39 -66.59
CA LYS A 2 14.64 23.13 -65.96
C LYS A 2 15.47 22.82 -64.71
N ILE A 3 16.75 23.15 -64.69
CA ILE A 3 17.68 23.01 -63.58
C ILE A 3 17.35 24.04 -62.49
N GLU A 4 17.11 25.29 -62.85
CA GLU A 4 16.73 26.35 -61.91
C GLU A 4 15.41 26.07 -61.20
N ASN A 5 14.40 25.56 -61.95
CA ASN A 5 13.15 25.12 -61.33
C ASN A 5 13.35 23.96 -60.34
N ASN A 6 14.21 22.96 -60.67
CA ASN A 6 14.53 21.89 -59.74
C ASN A 6 15.24 22.38 -58.49
N ILE A 7 16.19 23.29 -58.63
CA ILE A 7 16.89 23.90 -57.47
C ILE A 7 15.88 24.61 -56.59
N THR A 8 14.98 25.39 -57.12
CA THR A 8 13.95 26.12 -56.36
C THR A 8 13.01 25.17 -55.62
N ILE A 9 12.57 24.08 -56.30
CA ILE A 9 11.73 23.06 -55.64
C ILE A 9 12.46 22.36 -54.53
N GLN A 10 13.74 21.99 -54.73
CA GLN A 10 14.53 21.31 -53.69
C GLN A 10 14.87 22.24 -52.54
N SER A 11 15.17 23.52 -52.78
CA SER A 11 15.40 24.51 -51.71
C SER A 11 14.16 24.72 -50.83
N LYS A 12 12.97 24.79 -51.45
CA LYS A 12 11.70 24.90 -50.73
C LYS A 12 11.43 23.67 -49.88
N ARG A 13 11.71 22.48 -50.42
CA ARG A 13 11.55 21.20 -49.68
C ARG A 13 12.53 21.09 -48.54
N LEU A 14 13.76 21.56 -48.70
CA LEU A 14 14.75 21.60 -47.65
C LEU A 14 14.30 22.51 -46.50
N ALA A 15 13.85 23.72 -46.78
CA ALA A 15 13.33 24.64 -45.79
C ALA A 15 12.12 24.08 -45.03
N GLU A 16 11.22 23.38 -45.70
CA GLU A 16 10.10 22.69 -45.06
C GLU A 16 10.56 21.56 -44.12
N LEU A 17 11.60 20.80 -44.52
CA LEU A 17 12.18 19.74 -43.69
C LEU A 17 12.91 20.31 -42.48
N GLU A 18 13.65 21.40 -42.62
CA GLU A 18 14.32 22.11 -41.54
C GLU A 18 13.31 22.66 -40.51
N ALA A 19 12.22 23.28 -40.99
CA ALA A 19 11.14 23.75 -40.13
C ALA A 19 10.47 22.60 -39.34
N ARG A 20 10.21 21.45 -40.00
CA ARG A 20 9.68 20.24 -39.33
C ARG A 20 10.66 19.70 -38.30
N LYS A 21 11.95 19.67 -38.60
CA LYS A 21 12.97 19.23 -37.68
C LYS A 21 13.05 20.13 -36.43
N SER A 22 13.01 21.46 -36.64
CA SER A 22 12.96 22.43 -35.54
C SER A 22 11.76 22.20 -34.64
N ARG A 23 10.56 22.02 -35.24
CA ARG A 23 9.34 21.76 -34.48
C ARG A 23 9.37 20.41 -33.74
N ALA A 24 9.98 19.37 -34.32
CA ALA A 24 10.16 18.07 -33.67
C ALA A 24 11.06 18.21 -32.44
N ASN A 25 12.16 18.97 -32.53
CA ASN A 25 13.05 19.20 -31.39
C ASN A 25 12.35 19.99 -30.27
N GLU A 26 11.57 21.03 -30.61
CA GLU A 26 10.77 21.78 -29.63
C GLU A 26 9.78 20.88 -28.89
N LEU A 27 9.07 19.99 -29.63
CA LEU A 27 8.15 19.04 -29.04
C LEU A 27 8.86 18.00 -28.14
N GLU A 28 10.08 17.59 -28.53
CA GLU A 28 10.90 16.72 -27.69
C GLU A 28 11.22 17.36 -26.34
N GLU A 29 11.63 18.65 -26.37
CA GLU A 29 11.90 19.41 -25.15
C GLU A 29 10.63 19.56 -24.29
N GLU A 30 9.49 19.91 -24.90
CA GLU A 30 8.20 20.01 -24.20
C GLU A 30 7.80 18.67 -23.53
N ILE A 31 8.01 17.52 -24.22
CA ILE A 31 7.74 16.18 -23.68
C ILE A 31 8.66 15.89 -22.50
N MET A 32 9.95 16.17 -22.61
CA MET A 32 10.92 15.92 -21.53
C MET A 32 10.61 16.77 -20.31
N GLU A 33 10.27 18.05 -20.49
CA GLU A 33 9.81 18.91 -19.40
C GLU A 33 8.52 18.37 -18.75
N GLY A 34 7.59 17.87 -19.56
CA GLY A 34 6.38 17.22 -19.08
C GLY A 34 6.65 15.97 -18.22
N ILE A 35 7.58 15.12 -18.65
CA ILE A 35 8.02 13.94 -17.90
C ILE A 35 8.65 14.36 -16.55
N ASP A 36 9.51 15.37 -16.56
CA ASP A 36 10.14 15.86 -15.33
C ASP A 36 9.11 16.42 -14.35
N LYS A 37 8.17 17.23 -14.82
CA LYS A 37 7.05 17.72 -13.99
C LYS A 37 6.20 16.59 -13.42
N PHE A 38 5.93 15.55 -14.22
CA PHE A 38 5.20 14.37 -13.80
C PHE A 38 5.93 13.64 -12.65
N LEU A 39 7.24 13.39 -12.79
CA LEU A 39 8.05 12.73 -11.75
C LEU A 39 8.14 13.56 -10.48
N ILE A 40 8.32 14.88 -10.58
CA ILE A 40 8.31 15.79 -9.43
C ILE A 40 6.97 15.70 -8.69
N LYS A 41 5.84 15.72 -9.40
CA LYS A 41 4.52 15.61 -8.76
C LYS A 41 4.29 14.26 -8.06
N ASN A 42 4.78 13.17 -8.64
CA ASN A 42 4.74 11.87 -7.96
C ASN A 42 5.61 11.86 -6.71
N LYS A 43 6.78 12.51 -6.74
CA LYS A 43 7.63 12.63 -5.55
C LYS A 43 6.98 13.46 -4.45
N GLU A 44 6.35 14.58 -4.79
CA GLU A 44 5.56 15.38 -3.85
C GLU A 44 4.45 14.53 -3.20
N LEU A 45 3.75 13.70 -3.99
CA LEU A 45 2.70 12.81 -3.48
C LEU A 45 3.28 11.77 -2.50
N THR A 46 4.43 11.17 -2.83
CA THR A 46 5.13 10.25 -1.92
C THR A 46 5.50 10.95 -0.61
N THR A 47 6.04 12.17 -0.68
CA THR A 47 6.41 12.95 0.51
C THR A 47 5.20 13.27 1.40
N LEU A 48 4.04 13.56 0.81
CA LEU A 48 2.80 13.74 1.58
C LEU A 48 2.38 12.44 2.29
N ARG A 49 2.52 11.29 1.63
CA ARG A 49 2.25 9.98 2.23
C ARG A 49 3.25 9.67 3.36
N GLU A 50 4.53 9.96 3.15
CA GLU A 50 5.58 9.82 4.18
C GLU A 50 5.27 10.65 5.42
N ALA A 51 4.78 11.88 5.26
CA ALA A 51 4.38 12.73 6.38
C ALA A 51 3.21 12.16 7.19
N VAL A 52 2.23 11.53 6.53
CA VAL A 52 1.14 10.83 7.23
C VAL A 52 1.67 9.63 8.00
N ILE A 53 2.58 8.86 7.40
CA ILE A 53 3.17 7.66 8.01
C ILE A 53 4.08 8.02 9.18
N ALA A 54 4.81 9.12 9.13
CA ALA A 54 5.66 9.57 10.24
C ALA A 54 4.85 9.71 11.54
N GLY A 55 3.65 10.30 11.48
CA GLY A 55 2.77 10.38 12.63
C GLY A 55 2.29 9.03 13.18
N ILE A 56 2.21 8.01 12.33
CA ILE A 56 1.85 6.65 12.75
C ILE A 56 3.05 5.98 13.43
N ASN A 57 4.22 6.06 12.82
CA ASN A 57 5.46 5.50 13.38
C ASN A 57 5.80 6.11 14.75
N GLU A 58 5.57 7.42 14.93
CA GLU A 58 5.76 8.09 16.23
C GLU A 58 4.79 7.61 17.32
N SER A 59 3.61 7.14 16.93
CA SER A 59 2.58 6.72 17.89
C SER A 59 2.63 5.23 18.23
N SER A 60 3.45 4.44 17.52
CA SER A 60 3.54 2.98 17.69
C SER A 60 5.00 2.53 17.82
N ASP A 61 5.36 1.96 18.95
CA ASP A 61 6.70 1.44 19.20
C ASP A 61 6.96 0.10 18.47
N ASN A 62 5.89 -0.57 18.04
CA ASN A 62 5.95 -1.94 17.53
C ASN A 62 5.71 -2.03 16.00
N ILE A 63 5.43 -0.91 15.33
CA ILE A 63 5.15 -0.90 13.90
C ILE A 63 6.01 0.17 13.26
N ASN A 64 6.72 -0.22 12.21
CA ASN A 64 7.46 0.69 11.34
C ASN A 64 6.92 0.56 9.91
N ILE A 65 6.46 1.66 9.35
CA ILE A 65 5.94 1.74 7.99
C ILE A 65 6.90 2.56 7.15
N GLU A 66 7.33 2.01 6.02
CA GLU A 66 8.20 2.66 5.05
C GLU A 66 7.48 2.77 3.70
N ILE A 67 7.68 3.89 3.00
CA ILE A 67 7.25 4.03 1.62
C ILE A 67 8.48 4.06 0.72
N LYS A 68 8.47 3.21 -0.31
CA LYS A 68 9.44 3.24 -1.40
C LYS A 68 8.79 3.87 -2.62
N HIS A 69 9.31 5.02 -3.03
CA HIS A 69 8.79 5.80 -4.15
C HIS A 69 8.70 4.98 -5.44
N LEU A 70 7.52 4.95 -6.06
CA LEU A 70 7.23 4.28 -7.33
C LEU A 70 7.81 2.85 -7.45
N SER A 71 7.95 2.12 -6.35
CA SER A 71 8.71 0.85 -6.30
C SER A 71 7.83 -0.41 -6.32
N HIS A 72 6.53 -0.31 -6.64
CA HIS A 72 5.68 -1.50 -6.83
C HIS A 72 5.82 -2.07 -8.24
N GLY A 73 7.05 -2.47 -8.59
CA GLY A 73 7.44 -2.86 -9.93
C GLY A 73 6.78 -4.13 -10.45
N GLU A 74 6.50 -5.12 -9.58
CA GLU A 74 5.81 -6.36 -9.95
C GLU A 74 4.38 -6.09 -10.47
N ARG A 75 3.66 -5.21 -9.82
CA ARG A 75 2.33 -4.79 -10.25
C ARG A 75 2.39 -3.97 -11.53
N TRP A 76 3.40 -3.09 -11.64
CA TRP A 76 3.62 -2.30 -12.83
C TRP A 76 3.86 -3.17 -14.07
N ILE A 77 4.79 -4.14 -14.01
CA ILE A 77 5.07 -5.01 -15.16
C ILE A 77 3.88 -5.90 -15.50
N TYR A 78 3.12 -6.37 -14.51
CA TYR A 78 1.87 -7.09 -14.73
C TYR A 78 0.86 -6.25 -15.51
N ASN A 79 0.70 -4.97 -15.15
CA ASN A 79 -0.20 -4.06 -15.83
C ASN A 79 0.26 -3.77 -17.28
N ILE A 80 1.57 -3.60 -17.51
CA ILE A 80 2.13 -3.48 -18.87
C ILE A 80 1.81 -4.73 -19.70
N ARG A 81 1.99 -5.92 -19.14
CA ARG A 81 1.66 -7.19 -19.80
C ARG A 81 0.17 -7.30 -20.12
N SER A 82 -0.68 -6.88 -19.20
CA SER A 82 -2.14 -6.85 -19.37
C SER A 82 -2.56 -5.95 -20.53
N GLU A 83 -2.01 -4.73 -20.60
CA GLU A 83 -2.24 -3.80 -21.70
C GLU A 83 -1.79 -4.32 -23.06
N LEU A 84 -0.75 -5.14 -23.09
CA LEU A 84 -0.24 -5.81 -24.28
C LEU A 84 -0.98 -7.12 -24.60
N GLY A 85 -1.87 -7.59 -23.71
CA GLY A 85 -2.55 -8.88 -23.84
C GLY A 85 -1.59 -10.08 -23.74
N LYS A 86 -0.53 -9.99 -22.92
CA LYS A 86 0.56 -10.97 -22.82
C LYS A 86 0.86 -11.37 -21.35
N THR A 87 -0.17 -11.64 -20.57
CA THR A 87 -0.04 -11.94 -19.13
C THR A 87 0.66 -13.27 -18.83
N THR A 88 0.64 -14.24 -19.76
CA THR A 88 1.16 -15.60 -19.54
C THR A 88 2.23 -16.02 -20.53
N SER A 89 2.82 -15.09 -21.29
CA SER A 89 3.84 -15.38 -22.30
C SER A 89 4.95 -14.35 -22.29
N TYR A 90 6.13 -14.75 -22.80
CA TYR A 90 7.31 -13.89 -22.92
C TYR A 90 7.93 -13.44 -21.58
N ASP A 91 7.83 -14.25 -20.53
CA ASP A 91 8.29 -13.92 -19.18
C ASP A 91 9.71 -13.38 -19.18
N SER A 92 10.67 -14.07 -19.81
CA SER A 92 12.07 -13.64 -19.86
C SER A 92 12.30 -12.28 -20.50
N TYR A 93 11.47 -11.86 -21.45
CA TYR A 93 11.58 -10.52 -22.07
C TYR A 93 10.97 -9.44 -21.20
N PHE A 94 9.86 -9.74 -20.54
CA PHE A 94 9.29 -8.82 -19.56
C PHE A 94 10.17 -8.66 -18.33
N ASP A 95 10.84 -9.72 -17.89
CA ASP A 95 11.85 -9.67 -16.82
C ASP A 95 13.04 -8.76 -17.20
N LYS A 96 13.45 -8.73 -18.47
CA LYS A 96 14.45 -7.77 -18.94
C LYS A 96 13.96 -6.33 -18.86
N ILE A 97 12.71 -6.04 -19.28
CA ILE A 97 12.13 -4.71 -19.15
C ILE A 97 12.08 -4.31 -17.68
N TYR A 98 11.64 -5.23 -16.81
CA TYR A 98 11.59 -5.00 -15.38
C TYR A 98 12.97 -4.68 -14.80
N SER A 99 13.99 -5.50 -15.09
CA SER A 99 15.33 -5.35 -14.55
C SER A 99 16.07 -4.09 -15.03
N GLU A 100 15.71 -3.56 -16.21
CA GLU A 100 16.24 -2.26 -16.66
C GLU A 100 15.68 -1.10 -15.82
N ILE A 101 14.39 -1.17 -15.47
CA ILE A 101 13.67 -0.10 -14.78
C ILE A 101 13.77 -0.21 -13.27
N PHE A 102 13.79 -1.44 -12.73
CA PHE A 102 13.89 -1.69 -11.29
C PHE A 102 15.17 -2.46 -10.95
N LYS A 103 15.96 -1.91 -10.05
CA LYS A 103 17.14 -2.56 -9.50
C LYS A 103 16.90 -2.87 -8.03
N ASP A 104 17.00 -4.14 -7.65
CA ASP A 104 16.72 -4.61 -6.27
C ASP A 104 15.34 -4.15 -5.75
N GLY A 105 14.35 -4.13 -6.65
CA GLY A 105 12.99 -3.68 -6.34
C GLY A 105 12.82 -2.17 -6.17
N VAL A 106 13.85 -1.37 -6.47
CA VAL A 106 13.82 0.10 -6.41
C VAL A 106 13.82 0.67 -7.82
N LEU A 107 12.99 1.69 -8.06
CA LEU A 107 12.90 2.36 -9.34
C LEU A 107 14.22 3.08 -9.69
N ASN A 108 14.73 2.82 -10.90
CA ASN A 108 15.77 3.63 -11.53
C ASN A 108 15.10 4.77 -12.32
N GLU A 109 15.06 5.97 -11.74
CA GLU A 109 14.36 7.12 -12.34
C GLU A 109 14.89 7.46 -13.74
N ASN A 110 16.20 7.35 -14.00
CA ASN A 110 16.77 7.64 -15.31
C ASN A 110 16.28 6.64 -16.36
N LYS A 111 16.28 5.34 -16.03
CA LYS A 111 15.76 4.30 -16.92
C LYS A 111 14.26 4.41 -17.12
N TYR A 112 13.53 4.83 -16.11
CA TYR A 112 12.11 5.09 -16.23
C TYR A 112 11.81 6.31 -17.12
N LYS A 113 12.63 7.36 -17.06
CA LYS A 113 12.56 8.48 -18.02
C LYS A 113 12.83 8.03 -19.46
N GLU A 114 13.85 7.20 -19.68
CA GLU A 114 14.13 6.61 -20.99
C GLU A 114 12.95 5.76 -21.49
N TRP A 115 12.32 4.98 -20.62
CA TRP A 115 11.10 4.23 -20.91
C TRP A 115 9.94 5.14 -21.34
N LEU A 116 9.66 6.18 -20.58
CA LEU A 116 8.60 7.14 -20.91
C LEU A 116 8.89 7.86 -22.23
N LYS A 117 10.15 8.27 -22.46
CA LYS A 117 10.62 8.84 -23.72
C LYS A 117 10.39 7.86 -24.87
N TYR A 118 10.79 6.60 -24.72
CA TYR A 118 10.55 5.57 -25.74
C TYR A 118 9.05 5.47 -26.09
N LEU A 119 8.17 5.37 -25.12
CA LEU A 119 6.73 5.23 -25.34
C LEU A 119 6.12 6.40 -26.14
N LEU A 120 6.61 7.62 -25.92
CA LEU A 120 6.07 8.84 -26.53
C LEU A 120 6.73 9.19 -27.86
N MET A 121 7.98 8.83 -28.07
CA MET A 121 8.82 9.35 -29.16
C MET A 121 9.30 8.29 -30.16
N THR A 122 9.04 6.98 -29.91
CA THR A 122 9.43 5.95 -30.87
C THR A 122 8.75 6.16 -32.23
N ASN A 123 9.53 6.03 -33.30
CA ASN A 123 9.05 6.15 -34.68
C ASN A 123 8.68 4.79 -35.29
N THR A 124 9.05 3.68 -34.65
CA THR A 124 8.87 2.33 -35.17
C THR A 124 8.04 1.45 -34.25
N GLY A 125 7.98 1.77 -32.97
CA GLY A 125 7.43 0.90 -31.93
C GLY A 125 8.32 -0.30 -31.64
N ASN A 126 9.58 -0.29 -32.09
CA ASN A 126 10.51 -1.39 -31.84
C ASN A 126 11.08 -1.31 -30.43
N ILE A 127 10.76 -2.30 -29.59
CA ILE A 127 11.21 -2.35 -28.19
C ILE A 127 12.75 -2.44 -28.04
N LYS A 128 13.46 -2.82 -29.08
CA LYS A 128 14.92 -2.80 -29.10
C LYS A 128 15.49 -1.38 -29.01
N GLU A 129 14.74 -0.36 -29.39
CA GLU A 129 15.13 1.05 -29.17
C GLU A 129 15.37 1.35 -27.69
N PHE A 130 14.65 0.64 -26.80
CA PHE A 130 14.78 0.77 -25.35
C PHE A 130 15.77 -0.24 -24.76
N LEU A 131 15.65 -1.53 -25.14
CA LEU A 131 16.43 -2.63 -24.54
C LEU A 131 17.80 -2.89 -25.19
N GLY A 132 18.04 -2.34 -26.41
CA GLY A 132 19.21 -2.65 -27.24
C GLY A 132 18.97 -3.81 -28.21
N GLU A 133 19.71 -3.80 -29.31
CA GLU A 133 19.50 -4.69 -30.48
C GLU A 133 19.65 -6.19 -30.15
N GLU A 134 20.60 -6.55 -29.27
CA GLU A 134 20.88 -7.95 -28.93
C GLU A 134 19.94 -8.52 -27.85
N SER A 135 19.11 -7.69 -27.25
CA SER A 135 18.31 -8.08 -26.07
C SER A 135 17.13 -8.97 -26.42
N ILE A 136 16.64 -8.93 -27.66
CA ILE A 136 15.46 -9.64 -28.10
C ILE A 136 15.76 -10.41 -29.38
N THR A 137 15.55 -11.72 -29.33
CA THR A 137 15.79 -12.64 -30.46
C THR A 137 14.50 -13.18 -31.08
N ASP A 138 13.36 -13.07 -30.39
CA ASP A 138 12.05 -13.52 -30.92
C ASP A 138 11.33 -12.38 -31.61
N SER A 139 11.26 -12.46 -32.94
CA SER A 139 10.56 -11.48 -33.80
C SER A 139 9.07 -11.34 -33.47
N ARG A 140 8.43 -12.39 -32.94
CA ARG A 140 7.01 -12.34 -32.53
C ARG A 140 6.80 -11.44 -31.33
N PHE A 141 7.78 -11.35 -30.42
CA PHE A 141 7.73 -10.39 -29.32
C PHE A 141 7.90 -8.95 -29.83
N GLU A 142 8.81 -8.71 -30.78
CA GLU A 142 8.96 -7.41 -31.44
C GLU A 142 7.65 -6.99 -32.14
N GLU A 143 6.96 -7.92 -32.80
CA GLU A 143 5.68 -7.66 -33.45
C GLU A 143 4.59 -7.22 -32.47
N VAL A 144 4.60 -7.69 -31.22
CA VAL A 144 3.65 -7.24 -30.17
C VAL A 144 3.73 -5.72 -30.02
N TRP A 145 4.94 -5.18 -29.89
CA TRP A 145 5.20 -3.75 -29.72
C TRP A 145 4.91 -2.95 -30.98
N THR A 146 5.39 -3.41 -32.11
CA THR A 146 5.15 -2.77 -33.41
C THR A 146 3.67 -2.75 -33.75
N ASN A 147 2.91 -3.81 -33.45
CA ASN A 147 1.47 -3.84 -33.70
C ASN A 147 0.70 -2.91 -32.73
N LYS A 148 1.15 -2.80 -31.48
CA LYS A 148 0.58 -1.84 -30.50
C LYS A 148 0.84 -0.40 -30.97
N TYR A 149 2.04 -0.10 -31.48
CA TYR A 149 2.41 1.18 -32.07
C TYR A 149 1.54 1.53 -33.29
N LYS A 150 1.43 0.62 -34.27
CA LYS A 150 0.61 0.82 -35.48
C LYS A 150 -0.86 1.11 -35.16
N LYS A 151 -1.37 0.60 -34.06
CA LYS A 151 -2.72 0.89 -33.54
C LYS A 151 -2.80 2.22 -32.79
N GLN A 152 -1.74 3.01 -32.80
CA GLN A 152 -1.63 4.27 -32.03
C GLN A 152 -1.99 4.13 -30.55
N SER A 153 -1.55 3.04 -29.93
CA SER A 153 -1.92 2.73 -28.56
C SER A 153 -0.74 2.49 -27.61
N LEU A 154 0.52 2.79 -28.04
CA LEU A 154 1.67 2.76 -27.11
C LEU A 154 1.54 3.80 -26.00
N TYR A 155 0.95 4.95 -26.29
CA TYR A 155 0.72 5.97 -25.26
C TYR A 155 -0.17 5.48 -24.11
N THR A 156 -0.99 4.42 -24.30
CA THR A 156 -1.77 3.84 -23.20
C THR A 156 -0.85 3.24 -22.13
N LEU A 157 0.34 2.78 -22.52
CA LEU A 157 1.35 2.27 -21.59
C LEU A 157 1.99 3.39 -20.76
N PHE A 158 1.98 4.63 -21.25
CA PHE A 158 2.43 5.78 -20.49
C PHE A 158 1.56 6.03 -19.26
N THR A 159 0.27 5.67 -19.30
CA THR A 159 -0.63 5.80 -18.15
C THR A 159 -0.44 4.70 -17.10
N VAL A 160 0.33 3.66 -17.43
CA VAL A 160 0.68 2.58 -16.48
C VAL A 160 1.88 3.04 -15.65
N VAL A 161 1.60 3.73 -14.56
CA VAL A 161 2.61 4.29 -13.67
C VAL A 161 2.87 3.30 -12.53
N PRO A 162 4.14 3.09 -12.12
CA PRO A 162 4.43 2.35 -10.90
C PRO A 162 3.80 3.04 -9.69
N GLU A 163 3.27 2.27 -8.76
CA GLU A 163 2.78 2.78 -7.49
C GLU A 163 3.89 2.79 -6.45
N ASP A 164 3.72 3.60 -5.40
CA ASP A 164 4.58 3.52 -4.22
C ASP A 164 4.39 2.15 -3.57
N ARG A 165 5.49 1.56 -3.10
CA ARG A 165 5.45 0.31 -2.34
C ARG A 165 5.46 0.65 -0.85
N ILE A 166 4.45 0.17 -0.15
CA ILE A 166 4.36 0.28 1.30
C ILE A 166 4.95 -1.00 1.90
N GLU A 167 5.95 -0.86 2.75
CA GLU A 167 6.51 -1.94 3.56
C GLU A 167 6.15 -1.69 5.03
N ILE A 168 5.52 -2.68 5.65
CA ILE A 168 5.15 -2.63 7.06
C ILE A 168 5.98 -3.69 7.78
N LYS A 169 6.69 -3.26 8.80
CA LYS A 169 7.48 -4.11 9.67
C LYS A 169 6.88 -4.08 11.07
N ILE A 170 6.85 -5.23 11.72
CA ILE A 170 6.36 -5.40 13.09
C ILE A 170 7.54 -5.84 13.93
N THR A 171 7.72 -5.16 15.06
CA THR A 171 8.71 -5.55 16.07
C THR A 171 8.00 -6.27 17.22
N ASP A 172 8.39 -7.50 17.48
CA ASP A 172 7.96 -8.29 18.63
C ASP A 172 9.18 -8.73 19.47
N GLU A 173 8.96 -9.57 20.49
CA GLU A 173 10.05 -10.10 21.33
C GLU A 173 11.07 -10.94 20.55
N ALA A 174 10.70 -11.47 19.38
CA ALA A 174 11.56 -12.28 18.52
C ALA A 174 12.36 -11.45 17.51
N GLY A 175 11.99 -10.18 17.29
CA GLY A 175 12.67 -9.26 16.39
C GLY A 175 11.74 -8.53 15.41
N GLU A 176 12.31 -7.99 14.34
CA GLU A 176 11.57 -7.26 13.29
C GLU A 176 11.18 -8.21 12.15
N ILE A 177 9.91 -8.26 11.82
CA ILE A 177 9.33 -9.12 10.77
C ILE A 177 8.59 -8.26 9.77
N ASN A 178 8.83 -8.50 8.46
CA ASN A 178 8.02 -7.88 7.42
C ASN A 178 6.60 -8.47 7.46
N ILE A 179 5.58 -7.61 7.39
CA ILE A 179 4.16 -8.02 7.46
C ILE A 179 3.80 -9.08 6.41
N ASN A 180 4.43 -9.06 5.24
CA ASN A 180 4.16 -10.03 4.19
C ASN A 180 4.55 -11.46 4.60
N GLU A 181 5.55 -11.59 5.47
CA GLU A 181 6.06 -12.84 6.03
C GLU A 181 5.37 -13.19 7.36
N GLY A 182 4.67 -12.22 7.95
CA GLY A 182 3.96 -12.37 9.20
C GLY A 182 2.76 -13.32 9.14
N SER A 183 2.39 -13.85 10.30
CA SER A 183 1.16 -14.65 10.48
C SER A 183 -0.09 -13.81 10.14
N PRO A 184 -1.23 -14.45 9.86
CA PRO A 184 -2.50 -13.74 9.67
C PRO A 184 -2.82 -12.78 10.82
N GLY A 185 -2.58 -13.20 12.07
CA GLY A 185 -2.79 -12.36 13.26
C GLY A 185 -1.88 -11.13 13.28
N GLN A 186 -0.59 -11.29 12.95
CA GLN A 186 0.33 -10.16 12.85
C GLN A 186 -0.09 -9.16 11.77
N LYS A 187 -0.57 -9.65 10.63
CA LYS A 187 -1.11 -8.80 9.55
C LYS A 187 -2.33 -8.01 10.00
N SER A 188 -3.28 -8.68 10.63
CA SER A 188 -4.49 -8.05 11.18
C SER A 188 -4.16 -7.01 12.24
N ALA A 189 -3.22 -7.31 13.14
CA ALA A 189 -2.76 -6.40 14.18
C ALA A 189 -2.15 -5.12 13.62
N ALA A 190 -1.29 -5.23 12.61
CA ALA A 190 -0.65 -4.08 11.97
C ALA A 190 -1.67 -3.19 11.25
N ILE A 191 -2.61 -3.79 10.53
CA ILE A 191 -3.68 -3.05 9.85
C ILE A 191 -4.56 -2.32 10.88
N LEU A 192 -4.92 -2.99 11.98
CA LEU A 192 -5.72 -2.40 13.04
C LEU A 192 -4.98 -1.21 13.70
N ALA A 193 -3.71 -1.37 14.01
CA ALA A 193 -2.91 -0.29 14.57
C ALA A 193 -2.77 0.89 13.58
N PHE A 194 -2.64 0.61 12.29
CA PHE A 194 -2.68 1.65 11.25
C PHE A 194 -4.01 2.40 11.27
N ILE A 195 -5.15 1.69 11.26
CA ILE A 195 -6.49 2.29 11.27
C ILE A 195 -6.73 3.10 12.55
N LEU A 196 -6.31 2.58 13.69
CA LEU A 196 -6.45 3.27 14.98
C LEU A 196 -5.71 4.60 15.02
N ASN A 197 -4.56 4.70 14.37
CA ASN A 197 -3.76 5.93 14.33
C ASN A 197 -4.23 6.94 13.28
N GLN A 198 -5.23 6.61 12.43
CA GLN A 198 -5.78 7.53 11.43
C GLN A 198 -6.90 8.39 12.00
N GLY A 199 -6.80 9.73 11.80
CA GLY A 199 -7.86 10.68 12.12
C GLY A 199 -8.10 10.89 13.62
N SER A 200 -9.08 11.75 13.92
CA SER A 200 -9.52 12.10 15.29
C SER A 200 -11.00 11.82 15.52
N GLU A 201 -11.70 11.36 14.49
CA GLU A 201 -13.14 11.06 14.55
C GLU A 201 -13.39 9.84 15.44
N PRO A 202 -14.60 9.73 16.05
CA PRO A 202 -15.00 8.53 16.77
C PRO A 202 -14.86 7.27 15.92
N ILE A 203 -14.35 6.19 16.52
CA ILE A 203 -14.20 4.90 15.84
C ILE A 203 -14.96 3.80 16.58
N ILE A 204 -15.60 2.92 15.81
CA ILE A 204 -16.26 1.72 16.32
C ILE A 204 -15.52 0.51 15.77
N ILE A 205 -15.13 -0.40 16.65
CA ILE A 205 -14.39 -1.61 16.32
C ILE A 205 -15.14 -2.80 16.87
N ASP A 206 -15.43 -3.76 16.01
CA ASP A 206 -16.11 -5.00 16.38
C ASP A 206 -15.11 -6.16 16.41
N GLN A 207 -14.95 -6.76 17.59
CA GLN A 207 -14.11 -7.94 17.86
C GLN A 207 -12.69 -7.84 17.29
N PRO A 208 -11.88 -6.83 17.70
CA PRO A 208 -10.51 -6.70 17.20
C PRO A 208 -9.59 -7.89 17.54
N GLU A 209 -10.01 -8.74 18.47
CA GLU A 209 -9.27 -9.90 18.94
C GLU A 209 -9.43 -11.17 18.10
N ASP A 210 -10.39 -11.26 17.18
CA ASP A 210 -10.78 -12.54 16.56
C ASP A 210 -9.63 -13.23 15.81
N ASP A 211 -8.76 -12.46 15.14
CA ASP A 211 -7.63 -13.00 14.40
C ASP A 211 -6.28 -12.81 15.11
N LEU A 212 -6.27 -12.37 16.38
CA LEU A 212 -5.07 -12.00 17.11
C LEU A 212 -4.75 -13.02 18.23
N ASP A 213 -3.48 -13.31 18.42
CA ASP A 213 -3.05 -13.99 19.64
C ASP A 213 -3.01 -13.04 20.86
N ASN A 214 -3.00 -13.60 22.06
CA ASN A 214 -3.10 -12.81 23.30
C ASN A 214 -1.93 -11.83 23.48
N SER A 215 -0.75 -12.14 22.99
CA SER A 215 0.42 -11.27 23.10
C SER A 215 0.26 -10.03 22.23
N LEU A 216 -0.21 -10.20 20.99
CA LEU A 216 -0.49 -9.12 20.06
C LEU A 216 -1.67 -8.26 20.50
N ILE A 217 -2.71 -8.85 21.11
CA ILE A 217 -3.82 -8.07 21.68
C ILE A 217 -3.30 -7.08 22.73
N ILE A 218 -2.44 -7.52 23.63
CA ILE A 218 -1.92 -6.65 24.68
C ILE A 218 -0.98 -5.60 24.11
N SER A 219 0.04 -5.98 23.36
CA SER A 219 1.10 -5.08 22.90
C SER A 219 0.65 -4.10 21.82
N LEU A 220 -0.29 -4.49 20.95
CA LEU A 220 -0.70 -3.66 19.82
C LEU A 220 -2.07 -3.01 20.00
N VAL A 221 -3.07 -3.77 20.48
CA VAL A 221 -4.43 -3.22 20.61
C VAL A 221 -4.57 -2.41 21.90
N VAL A 222 -4.25 -3.02 23.03
CA VAL A 222 -4.45 -2.38 24.33
C VAL A 222 -3.59 -1.13 24.49
N ASP A 223 -2.30 -1.22 24.17
CA ASP A 223 -1.39 -0.08 24.28
C ASP A 223 -1.76 1.06 23.33
N THR A 224 -2.17 0.71 22.11
CA THR A 224 -2.63 1.72 21.12
C THR A 224 -3.92 2.39 21.61
N VAL A 225 -4.91 1.64 22.07
CA VAL A 225 -6.18 2.18 22.59
C VAL A 225 -5.90 3.12 23.77
N ARG A 226 -5.04 2.74 24.71
CA ARG A 226 -4.68 3.60 25.86
C ARG A 226 -4.04 4.92 25.45
N LYS A 227 -3.19 4.92 24.43
CA LYS A 227 -2.56 6.15 23.89
C LYS A 227 -3.60 7.04 23.18
N LEU A 228 -4.53 6.44 22.45
CA LEU A 228 -5.45 7.16 21.58
C LEU A 228 -6.75 7.61 22.22
N LYS A 229 -7.21 6.99 23.31
CA LYS A 229 -8.46 7.38 23.98
C LYS A 229 -8.49 8.83 24.46
N ASN A 230 -7.34 9.48 24.64
CA ASN A 230 -7.22 10.89 24.93
C ASN A 230 -7.36 11.82 23.69
N ARG A 231 -7.30 11.24 22.48
CA ARG A 231 -7.37 12.00 21.23
C ARG A 231 -8.70 11.83 20.50
N ARG A 232 -9.36 10.67 20.69
CA ARG A 232 -10.62 10.33 20.02
C ARG A 232 -11.47 9.40 20.86
N GLN A 233 -12.79 9.40 20.62
CA GLN A 233 -13.67 8.40 21.20
C GLN A 233 -13.46 7.04 20.52
N ILE A 234 -13.29 5.99 21.32
CA ILE A 234 -13.10 4.61 20.83
C ILE A 234 -14.21 3.76 21.44
N ILE A 235 -15.00 3.09 20.61
CA ILE A 235 -16.05 2.17 21.02
C ILE A 235 -15.65 0.79 20.53
N ILE A 236 -15.47 -0.17 21.44
CA ILE A 236 -15.03 -1.54 21.11
C ILE A 236 -16.09 -2.52 21.56
N VAL A 237 -16.53 -3.38 20.66
CA VAL A 237 -17.30 -4.58 20.99
C VAL A 237 -16.31 -5.73 21.12
N THR A 238 -16.27 -6.42 22.26
CA THR A 238 -15.27 -7.45 22.52
C THR A 238 -15.79 -8.51 23.49
N HIS A 239 -15.25 -9.71 23.37
CA HIS A 239 -15.40 -10.79 24.33
C HIS A 239 -14.09 -11.10 25.09
N ASN A 240 -13.01 -10.35 24.83
CA ASN A 240 -11.71 -10.53 25.47
C ASN A 240 -11.56 -9.58 26.68
N PRO A 241 -11.39 -10.09 27.90
CA PRO A 241 -11.28 -9.26 29.10
C PRO A 241 -10.06 -8.34 29.13
N ASN A 242 -9.00 -8.67 28.38
CA ASN A 242 -7.79 -7.85 28.33
C ASN A 242 -8.09 -6.46 27.75
N ILE A 243 -9.02 -6.34 26.81
CA ILE A 243 -9.32 -5.06 26.14
C ILE A 243 -9.96 -4.07 27.14
N PRO A 244 -11.10 -4.34 27.80
CA PRO A 244 -11.67 -3.38 28.73
C PRO A 244 -10.87 -3.21 30.02
N VAL A 245 -10.20 -4.26 30.51
CA VAL A 245 -9.48 -4.24 31.80
C VAL A 245 -8.10 -3.58 31.64
N LEU A 246 -7.28 -4.06 30.73
CA LEU A 246 -5.93 -3.51 30.51
C LEU A 246 -5.97 -2.23 29.67
N GLY A 247 -6.97 -2.07 28.79
CA GLY A 247 -7.21 -0.84 28.03
C GLY A 247 -7.72 0.33 28.87
N ASP A 248 -8.06 0.07 30.13
CA ASP A 248 -8.53 1.08 31.08
C ASP A 248 -9.75 1.82 30.53
N ALA A 249 -10.81 1.06 30.24
CA ALA A 249 -12.05 1.60 29.64
C ALA A 249 -12.83 2.46 30.65
N GLU A 250 -13.17 3.71 30.28
CA GLU A 250 -13.95 4.65 31.09
C GLU A 250 -15.42 4.23 31.23
N GLY A 251 -15.96 3.58 30.20
CA GLY A 251 -17.36 3.13 30.19
C GLY A 251 -17.51 1.74 29.64
N ILE A 252 -18.15 0.85 30.38
CA ILE A 252 -18.37 -0.54 29.99
C ILE A 252 -19.87 -0.81 29.97
N ILE A 253 -20.33 -1.35 28.84
CA ILE A 253 -21.71 -1.79 28.63
C ILE A 253 -21.70 -3.31 28.55
N ILE A 254 -22.45 -3.97 29.41
CA ILE A 254 -22.54 -5.43 29.41
C ILE A 254 -23.91 -5.84 28.85
N LEU A 255 -23.89 -6.51 27.70
CA LEU A 255 -25.07 -7.04 27.05
C LEU A 255 -25.30 -8.50 27.45
N ASP A 256 -26.57 -8.88 27.58
CA ASP A 256 -27.00 -10.25 27.90
C ASP A 256 -28.26 -10.57 27.07
N ARG A 257 -28.73 -11.79 27.15
CA ARG A 257 -30.00 -12.20 26.51
C ARG A 257 -31.02 -12.56 27.58
N ASP A 258 -32.25 -12.15 27.38
CA ASP A 258 -33.37 -12.57 28.21
C ASP A 258 -33.88 -13.98 27.78
N LYS A 259 -34.91 -14.45 28.43
CA LYS A 259 -35.51 -15.77 28.14
C LYS A 259 -36.09 -15.86 26.72
N ASP A 260 -36.45 -14.74 26.13
CA ASP A 260 -36.94 -14.64 24.74
C ASP A 260 -35.85 -14.37 23.74
N SER A 261 -34.57 -14.51 24.11
CA SER A 261 -33.37 -14.23 23.29
C SER A 261 -33.21 -12.78 22.84
N LYS A 262 -33.91 -11.83 23.49
CA LYS A 262 -33.74 -10.41 23.24
C LYS A 262 -32.50 -9.89 23.95
N VAL A 263 -31.75 -9.01 23.29
CA VAL A 263 -30.59 -8.35 23.87
C VAL A 263 -31.04 -7.35 24.94
N ILE A 264 -30.49 -7.48 26.13
CA ILE A 264 -30.77 -6.62 27.28
C ILE A 264 -29.46 -6.15 27.94
N PHE A 265 -29.55 -5.08 28.72
CA PHE A 265 -28.44 -4.69 29.59
C PHE A 265 -28.38 -5.60 30.82
N LYS A 266 -27.20 -6.19 31.05
CA LYS A 266 -27.03 -7.10 32.19
C LYS A 266 -27.31 -6.37 33.51
N ASN A 267 -28.10 -7.02 34.40
CA ASN A 267 -28.53 -6.47 35.69
C ASN A 267 -29.23 -5.11 35.59
N ASN A 268 -29.91 -4.80 34.48
CA ASN A 268 -30.55 -3.52 34.18
C ASN A 268 -29.63 -2.30 34.28
N LYS A 269 -28.33 -2.50 34.24
CA LYS A 269 -27.32 -1.45 34.24
C LYS A 269 -26.83 -1.15 32.85
N LYS A 270 -27.08 0.08 32.36
CA LYS A 270 -26.74 0.48 31.00
C LYS A 270 -25.24 0.67 30.81
N THR A 271 -24.51 1.24 31.79
CA THR A 271 -23.08 1.52 31.70
C THR A 271 -22.48 1.65 33.10
N GLY A 272 -21.19 1.46 33.20
CA GLY A 272 -20.41 1.66 34.44
C GLY A 272 -18.92 1.56 34.20
N CYS A 273 -18.13 1.90 35.21
CA CYS A 273 -16.68 1.76 35.17
C CYS A 273 -16.22 0.41 35.73
N ILE A 274 -14.96 0.04 35.46
CA ILE A 274 -14.41 -1.27 35.87
C ILE A 274 -14.40 -1.47 37.37
N GLU A 275 -14.35 -0.39 38.18
CA GLU A 275 -14.32 -0.44 39.65
C GLU A 275 -15.66 -0.87 40.24
N GLU A 276 -16.74 -0.74 39.55
CA GLU A 276 -18.06 -1.06 40.04
C GLU A 276 -18.28 -2.57 40.15
N LYS A 277 -18.79 -3.01 41.32
CA LYS A 277 -19.00 -4.44 41.66
C LYS A 277 -19.85 -5.19 40.62
N LEU A 278 -20.89 -4.52 40.05
CA LEU A 278 -21.76 -5.16 39.05
C LEU A 278 -21.06 -5.33 37.71
N ILE A 279 -20.22 -4.37 37.32
CA ILE A 279 -19.42 -4.44 36.08
C ILE A 279 -18.35 -5.51 36.22
N LYS A 280 -17.54 -5.49 37.28
CA LYS A 280 -16.56 -6.57 37.57
C LYS A 280 -17.17 -7.96 37.55
N LYS A 281 -18.33 -8.11 38.20
CA LYS A 281 -19.03 -9.40 38.23
C LYS A 281 -19.45 -9.81 36.82
N GLY A 282 -20.01 -8.91 36.03
CA GLY A 282 -20.46 -9.17 34.68
C GLY A 282 -19.33 -9.56 33.73
N ILE A 283 -18.19 -8.86 33.77
CA ILE A 283 -16.98 -9.21 33.01
C ILE A 283 -16.51 -10.62 33.38
N CYS A 284 -16.38 -10.87 34.68
CA CYS A 284 -15.95 -12.18 35.19
C CYS A 284 -16.88 -13.31 34.72
N GLU A 285 -18.20 -13.11 34.78
CA GLU A 285 -19.19 -14.12 34.37
C GLU A 285 -19.17 -14.41 32.87
N ILE A 286 -19.07 -13.37 32.03
CA ILE A 286 -19.20 -13.50 30.58
C ILE A 286 -17.85 -13.88 29.94
N MET A 287 -16.76 -13.22 30.34
CA MET A 287 -15.48 -13.33 29.65
C MET A 287 -14.50 -14.30 30.35
N GLU A 288 -14.63 -14.51 31.65
CA GLU A 288 -13.70 -15.32 32.44
C GLU A 288 -14.25 -16.70 32.85
N GLY A 289 -15.48 -17.02 32.45
CA GLY A 289 -16.15 -18.27 32.82
C GLY A 289 -16.60 -18.31 34.30
N GLY A 290 -16.77 -17.14 34.93
CA GLY A 290 -17.23 -16.94 36.28
C GLY A 290 -16.12 -16.92 37.33
N LEU A 291 -16.46 -16.42 38.51
CA LEU A 291 -15.49 -16.21 39.62
C LEU A 291 -14.76 -17.49 40.04
N THR A 292 -15.41 -18.64 39.93
CA THR A 292 -14.79 -19.93 40.32
C THR A 292 -13.70 -20.33 39.31
N ALA A 293 -13.93 -20.16 38.00
CA ALA A 293 -12.94 -20.46 36.99
C ALA A 293 -11.76 -19.49 37.07
N PHE A 294 -12.05 -18.19 37.25
CA PHE A 294 -11.04 -17.15 37.43
C PHE A 294 -10.12 -17.48 38.61
N LYS A 295 -10.67 -17.75 39.81
CA LYS A 295 -9.88 -18.12 41.02
C LYS A 295 -9.09 -19.42 40.84
N ARG A 296 -9.61 -20.40 40.08
CA ARG A 296 -8.87 -21.64 39.77
C ARG A 296 -7.65 -21.38 38.91
N ARG A 297 -7.79 -20.53 37.90
CA ARG A 297 -6.66 -20.10 37.04
C ARG A 297 -5.63 -19.35 37.88
N GLU A 298 -6.06 -18.33 38.61
CA GLU A 298 -5.17 -17.55 39.51
C GLU A 298 -4.34 -18.46 40.43
N ARG A 299 -4.96 -19.47 41.07
CA ARG A 299 -4.26 -20.43 41.94
C ARG A 299 -3.25 -21.29 41.17
N LYS A 300 -3.57 -21.70 39.95
CA LYS A 300 -2.67 -22.55 39.15
C LYS A 300 -1.49 -21.77 38.56
N TYR A 301 -1.67 -20.51 38.27
CA TYR A 301 -0.62 -19.62 37.71
C TYR A 301 0.15 -18.85 38.78
N ARG A 302 -0.10 -19.08 40.09
CA ARG A 302 0.71 -18.47 41.12
C ARG A 302 2.17 -18.88 40.90
N PHE A 303 2.94 -17.94 40.33
CA PHE A 303 4.39 -18.03 40.38
C PHE A 303 4.79 -17.80 41.83
N VAL A 304 5.43 -18.81 42.46
CA VAL A 304 6.06 -18.68 43.77
C VAL A 304 7.31 -17.82 43.53
N ASN A 305 7.26 -16.55 43.98
CA ASN A 305 8.45 -15.73 44.12
C ASN A 305 9.27 -16.19 45.30
#